data_ddd7d01d230052b6c8eed1b87a807b54
#
_entry.id   ddd7d01d230052b6c8eed1b87a807b54
#
_cell.length_a   1.000
_cell.length_b   1.000
_cell.length_c   1.000
_cell.angle_alpha   90.00
_cell.angle_beta   90.00
_cell.angle_gamma   90.00
#
_symmetry.space_group_name_H-M   'P 1'
#
loop_
_entity.id
_entity.type
_entity.pdbx_description
1 polymer ?
#
loop_
_entity_poly.entity_id
_entity_poly.type
_entity_poly.pdbx_seq_one_letter_code
_entity_poly.pdbx_strand_id
1 'polypeptide(L)'
;MVSAPNVLNDHLMDEPLFFQADHHWTPLAAYYLIERMMQTQGVPVVPYDEYDYLVSGFYNIQGLGDPMDLMYPLLPAHGNVMRSGTEGEDAPIIVYNNESYTAYLAGGNHVWTKYTTGFDTGRKALVIGDSFTTAFIPYLMPYYDEVHRADPRYYNSALNGGTVSELIAQYGIDDVYIILSYDNGIDSDMSSKTLEYILYG
;
A
#
# COMPACT_ATOMS: atom_id res chain seq x y z
N MET A 1 -15.39 -2.43 10.88
CA MET A 1 -14.29 -1.48 10.64
C MET A 1 -13.06 -1.99 11.37
N VAL A 2 -11.94 -2.13 10.70
CA VAL A 2 -10.65 -2.50 11.32
C VAL A 2 -9.89 -1.21 11.62
N SER A 3 -9.38 -1.08 12.84
CA SER A 3 -8.60 0.08 13.29
C SER A 3 -7.14 -0.34 13.41
N ALA A 4 -6.24 0.28 12.66
CA ALA A 4 -4.82 -0.02 12.70
C ALA A 4 -4.23 0.13 14.12
N PRO A 5 -4.50 1.20 14.90
CA PRO A 5 -4.01 1.30 16.27
C PRO A 5 -4.43 0.13 17.16
N ASN A 6 -5.66 -0.34 17.03
CA ASN A 6 -6.13 -1.47 17.85
C ASN A 6 -5.44 -2.79 17.48
N VAL A 7 -5.15 -2.99 16.19
CA VAL A 7 -4.41 -4.18 15.73
C VAL A 7 -2.96 -4.13 16.21
N LEU A 8 -2.30 -3.00 16.02
CA LEU A 8 -0.88 -2.86 16.30
C LEU A 8 -0.57 -2.82 17.80
N ASN A 9 -1.50 -2.33 18.63
CA ASN A 9 -1.32 -2.33 20.10
C ASN A 9 -1.05 -3.71 20.69
N ASP A 10 -1.62 -4.76 20.08
CA ASP A 10 -1.42 -6.13 20.55
C ASP A 10 0.04 -6.61 20.39
N HIS A 11 0.85 -5.94 19.57
CA HIS A 11 2.22 -6.32 19.18
C HIS A 11 3.28 -5.29 19.55
N LEU A 12 2.88 -4.07 19.97
CA LEU A 12 3.79 -2.91 20.13
C LEU A 12 4.94 -3.14 21.10
N MET A 13 4.77 -4.01 22.11
CA MET A 13 5.79 -4.21 23.14
C MET A 13 6.81 -5.28 22.79
N ASP A 14 6.48 -6.14 21.83
CA ASP A 14 7.26 -7.35 21.57
C ASP A 14 7.92 -7.33 20.17
N GLU A 15 7.50 -6.43 19.28
CA GLU A 15 7.91 -6.45 17.88
C GLU A 15 8.19 -5.06 17.32
N PRO A 16 9.14 -4.92 16.37
CA PRO A 16 9.48 -3.63 15.76
C PRO A 16 8.44 -3.24 14.69
N LEU A 17 7.34 -2.63 15.12
CA LEU A 17 6.25 -2.24 14.22
C LEU A 17 6.48 -0.90 13.51
N PHE A 18 7.38 -0.08 14.01
CA PHE A 18 7.75 1.21 13.42
C PHE A 18 9.26 1.33 13.35
N PHE A 19 9.75 2.02 12.33
CA PHE A 19 11.16 2.35 12.24
C PHE A 19 11.55 3.37 13.31
N GLN A 20 12.79 3.30 13.80
CA GLN A 20 13.30 4.25 14.80
C GLN A 20 13.78 5.55 14.17
N ALA A 21 14.24 5.48 12.93
CA ALA A 21 14.83 6.60 12.20
C ALA A 21 13.92 7.13 11.07
N ASP A 22 12.73 6.57 10.93
CA ASP A 22 11.74 6.94 9.90
C ASP A 22 10.34 6.91 10.50
N HIS A 23 9.43 7.76 10.00
CA HIS A 23 8.06 7.85 10.51
C HIS A 23 7.13 6.73 10.01
N HIS A 24 7.59 5.88 9.11
CA HIS A 24 6.78 4.80 8.58
C HIS A 24 6.72 3.59 9.52
N TRP A 25 5.68 2.81 9.35
CA TRP A 25 5.60 1.48 9.90
C TRP A 25 6.51 0.49 9.16
N THR A 26 6.81 -0.61 9.81
CA THR A 26 7.53 -1.73 9.18
C THR A 26 6.60 -2.57 8.30
N PRO A 27 7.15 -3.39 7.40
CA PRO A 27 6.38 -4.38 6.66
C PRO A 27 5.56 -5.32 7.55
N LEU A 28 6.10 -5.71 8.70
CA LEU A 28 5.40 -6.54 9.68
C LEU A 28 4.13 -5.88 10.22
N ALA A 29 4.17 -4.59 10.51
CA ALA A 29 2.98 -3.85 10.94
C ALA A 29 1.91 -3.80 9.83
N ALA A 30 2.34 -3.58 8.59
CA ALA A 30 1.44 -3.61 7.45
C ALA A 30 0.80 -5.00 7.26
N TYR A 31 1.57 -6.06 7.43
CA TYR A 31 1.07 -7.44 7.39
C TYR A 31 0.00 -7.70 8.46
N TYR A 32 0.22 -7.34 9.73
CA TYR A 32 -0.78 -7.54 10.78
C TYR A 32 -2.12 -6.85 10.49
N LEU A 33 -2.06 -5.69 9.85
CA LEU A 33 -3.29 -5.02 9.43
C LEU A 33 -4.02 -5.82 8.35
N ILE A 34 -3.31 -6.31 7.34
CA ILE A 34 -3.88 -7.18 6.29
C ILE A 34 -4.45 -8.46 6.91
N GLU A 35 -3.69 -9.13 7.75
CA GLU A 35 -4.14 -10.33 8.44
C GLU A 35 -5.49 -10.11 9.13
N ARG A 36 -5.58 -9.07 9.96
CA ARG A 36 -6.82 -8.73 10.67
C ARG A 36 -7.97 -8.39 9.71
N MET A 37 -7.68 -7.70 8.63
CA MET A 37 -8.68 -7.35 7.61
C MET A 37 -9.23 -8.60 6.93
N MET A 38 -8.37 -9.51 6.50
CA MET A 38 -8.76 -10.76 5.85
C MET A 38 -9.54 -11.67 6.83
N GLN A 39 -9.07 -11.80 8.06
CA GLN A 39 -9.81 -12.54 9.11
C GLN A 39 -11.21 -11.97 9.32
N THR A 40 -11.35 -10.63 9.36
CA THR A 40 -12.65 -9.98 9.56
C THR A 40 -13.60 -10.23 8.37
N GLN A 41 -13.06 -10.41 7.18
CA GLN A 41 -13.82 -10.73 5.97
C GLN A 41 -14.07 -12.23 5.79
N GLY A 42 -13.51 -13.09 6.64
CA GLY A 42 -13.57 -14.54 6.51
C GLY A 42 -12.75 -15.09 5.33
N VAL A 43 -11.77 -14.32 4.87
CA VAL A 43 -10.85 -14.72 3.81
C VAL A 43 -9.65 -15.44 4.45
N PRO A 44 -9.22 -16.60 3.93
CA PRO A 44 -8.03 -17.29 4.42
C PRO A 44 -6.80 -16.36 4.32
N VAL A 45 -6.04 -16.29 5.41
CA VAL A 45 -4.85 -15.46 5.49
C VAL A 45 -3.67 -16.21 4.91
N VAL A 46 -2.88 -15.56 4.06
CA VAL A 46 -1.56 -16.06 3.65
C VAL A 46 -0.61 -15.86 4.84
N PRO A 47 -0.02 -16.92 5.40
CA PRO A 47 0.91 -16.82 6.51
C PRO A 47 2.13 -15.95 6.20
N TYR A 48 2.65 -15.27 7.22
CA TYR A 48 3.78 -14.36 7.05
C TYR A 48 5.02 -15.06 6.49
N ASP A 49 5.26 -16.29 6.88
CA ASP A 49 6.39 -17.12 6.46
C ASP A 49 6.23 -17.76 5.07
N GLU A 50 5.07 -17.62 4.46
CA GLU A 50 4.84 -18.04 3.07
C GLU A 50 5.19 -16.96 2.04
N TYR A 51 5.45 -15.72 2.48
CA TYR A 51 5.97 -14.69 1.59
C TYR A 51 7.47 -14.91 1.35
N ASP A 52 7.91 -14.70 0.12
CA ASP A 52 9.33 -14.68 -0.19
C ASP A 52 10.03 -13.57 0.62
N TYR A 53 11.12 -13.97 1.25
CA TYR A 53 11.82 -13.14 2.21
C TYR A 53 13.17 -12.72 1.67
N LEU A 54 13.39 -11.45 1.46
CA LEU A 54 14.72 -10.91 1.22
C LEU A 54 15.25 -10.29 2.50
N VAL A 55 16.37 -10.85 2.94
CA VAL A 55 17.01 -10.50 4.19
C VAL A 55 17.28 -9.00 4.28
N SER A 56 16.83 -8.50 5.36
CA SER A 56 17.24 -7.32 6.11
C SER A 56 18.52 -6.65 5.62
N GLY A 57 18.35 -5.53 4.98
CA GLY A 57 19.29 -4.45 5.05
C GLY A 57 19.10 -3.66 6.35
N PHE A 58 20.01 -2.77 6.62
CA PHE A 58 19.77 -1.72 7.61
C PHE A 58 19.26 -0.49 6.86
N TYR A 59 18.08 -0.03 7.24
CA TYR A 59 17.61 1.27 6.81
C TYR A 59 18.42 2.33 7.57
N ASN A 60 19.30 3.01 6.88
CA ASN A 60 20.22 3.95 7.51
C ASN A 60 19.88 5.38 7.14
N ILE A 61 19.26 6.10 8.07
CA ILE A 61 19.09 7.55 7.98
C ILE A 61 20.03 8.20 9.01
N GLN A 62 20.94 9.04 8.54
CA GLN A 62 21.84 9.84 9.39
C GLN A 62 22.69 9.03 10.37
N GLY A 63 23.05 7.79 10.02
CA GLY A 63 23.85 6.93 10.88
C GLY A 63 23.06 6.17 11.94
N LEU A 64 21.75 6.29 11.96
CA LEU A 64 20.84 5.46 12.75
C LEU A 64 20.40 4.29 11.87
N GLY A 65 20.75 3.08 12.24
CA GLY A 65 20.38 1.87 11.52
C GLY A 65 19.10 1.28 12.07
N ASP A 66 18.13 1.07 11.19
CA ASP A 66 16.93 0.31 11.47
C ASP A 66 16.97 -1.03 10.73
N PRO A 67 16.63 -2.15 11.38
CA PRO A 67 16.45 -3.40 10.70
C PRO A 67 15.24 -3.27 9.76
N MET A 68 15.42 -3.63 8.51
CA MET A 68 14.36 -3.63 7.52
C MET A 68 14.30 -4.98 6.83
N ASP A 69 13.18 -5.65 6.97
CA ASP A 69 12.89 -6.86 6.25
C ASP A 69 12.08 -6.52 5.00
N LEU A 70 12.60 -6.88 3.85
CA LEU A 70 11.90 -6.78 2.59
C LEU A 70 11.17 -8.08 2.35
N MET A 71 9.84 -8.02 2.38
CA MET A 71 8.99 -9.16 2.06
C MET A 71 8.17 -8.84 0.82
N TYR A 72 7.97 -9.82 -0.03
CA TYR A 72 7.13 -9.67 -1.20
C TYR A 72 6.24 -10.89 -1.43
N PRO A 73 5.14 -10.71 -2.16
CA PRO A 73 4.23 -11.80 -2.46
C PRO A 73 4.95 -12.92 -3.24
N LEU A 74 4.51 -14.14 -3.00
CA LEU A 74 5.08 -15.38 -3.54
C LEU A 74 5.07 -15.48 -5.07
N LEU A 75 4.27 -14.66 -5.75
CA LEU A 75 4.15 -14.71 -7.20
C LEU A 75 4.61 -13.40 -7.83
N PRO A 76 5.14 -13.49 -9.07
CA PRO A 76 5.54 -12.29 -9.79
C PRO A 76 4.33 -11.40 -10.04
N ALA A 77 4.40 -10.18 -9.56
CA ALA A 77 3.44 -9.15 -9.85
C ALA A 77 4.12 -8.04 -10.65
N HIS A 78 3.36 -7.41 -11.54
CA HIS A 78 3.85 -6.32 -12.39
C HIS A 78 3.10 -5.04 -12.05
N GLY A 79 3.84 -3.98 -11.84
CA GLY A 79 3.29 -2.64 -11.66
C GLY A 79 3.31 -1.86 -12.97
N ASN A 80 2.26 -1.09 -13.21
CA ASN A 80 2.19 -0.13 -14.28
C ASN A 80 1.83 1.24 -13.70
N VAL A 81 2.72 2.22 -13.89
CA VAL A 81 2.52 3.58 -13.42
C VAL A 81 1.71 4.34 -14.43
N MET A 82 0.52 4.74 -14.05
CA MET A 82 -0.33 5.61 -14.87
C MET A 82 -0.02 7.06 -14.54
N ARG A 83 0.49 7.78 -15.54
CA ARG A 83 0.68 9.23 -15.48
C ARG A 83 -0.29 9.90 -16.42
N SER A 84 -1.07 10.86 -15.93
CA SER A 84 -1.98 11.67 -16.76
C SER A 84 -2.97 10.84 -17.58
N GLY A 85 -3.53 9.77 -16.99
CA GLY A 85 -4.55 8.95 -17.63
C GLY A 85 -4.06 8.01 -18.74
N THR A 86 -2.75 7.97 -19.00
CA THR A 86 -2.15 7.00 -19.93
C THR A 86 -1.46 5.87 -19.19
N GLU A 87 -1.58 4.66 -19.71
CA GLU A 87 -0.74 3.55 -19.24
C GLU A 87 0.73 3.93 -19.47
N GLY A 88 1.48 3.94 -18.39
CA GLY A 88 2.83 4.42 -18.36
C GLY A 88 3.86 3.30 -18.30
N GLU A 89 4.98 3.61 -17.68
CA GLU A 89 6.13 2.71 -17.57
C GLU A 89 5.86 1.58 -16.59
N ASP A 90 6.46 0.42 -16.82
CA ASP A 90 6.49 -0.66 -15.85
C ASP A 90 7.18 -0.20 -14.56
N ALA A 91 6.56 -0.49 -13.43
CA ALA A 91 7.10 -0.16 -12.13
C ALA A 91 7.39 -1.45 -11.35
N PRO A 92 8.60 -1.66 -10.85
CA PRO A 92 8.90 -2.79 -10.00
C PRO A 92 8.15 -2.68 -8.68
N ILE A 93 7.67 -3.81 -8.16
CA ILE A 93 7.04 -3.89 -6.85
C ILE A 93 8.09 -3.79 -5.74
N ILE A 94 9.26 -4.37 -5.98
CA ILE A 94 10.43 -4.26 -5.11
C ILE A 94 11.63 -3.80 -5.93
N VAL A 95 12.33 -2.80 -5.43
CA VAL A 95 13.62 -2.37 -5.97
C VAL A 95 14.72 -3.03 -5.18
N TYR A 96 15.31 -4.06 -5.75
CA TYR A 96 16.42 -4.78 -5.13
C TYR A 96 17.63 -3.88 -4.93
N ASN A 97 18.38 -4.13 -3.85
CA ASN A 97 19.55 -3.34 -3.43
C ASN A 97 19.23 -1.89 -3.02
N ASN A 98 17.98 -1.61 -2.70
CA ASN A 98 17.61 -0.35 -2.08
C ASN A 98 17.34 -0.58 -0.59
N GLU A 99 18.25 -0.12 0.26
CA GLU A 99 18.18 -0.26 1.72
C GLU A 99 17.32 0.85 2.34
N SER A 100 16.14 1.10 1.78
CA SER A 100 15.24 2.12 2.28
C SER A 100 13.78 1.74 2.06
N TYR A 101 12.87 2.42 2.75
CA TYR A 101 11.42 2.26 2.58
C TYR A 101 10.98 2.44 1.11
N THR A 102 11.72 3.21 0.33
CA THR A 102 11.50 3.40 -1.11
C THR A 102 11.81 2.15 -1.96
N ALA A 103 12.31 1.08 -1.35
CA ALA A 103 12.43 -0.22 -2.03
C ALA A 103 11.05 -0.78 -2.43
N TYR A 104 10.03 -0.50 -1.63
CA TYR A 104 8.66 -0.91 -1.95
C TYR A 104 8.03 -0.01 -3.01
N LEU A 105 7.38 -0.61 -3.99
CA LEU A 105 6.62 0.05 -5.05
C LEU A 105 7.39 1.18 -5.75
N ALA A 106 8.70 1.04 -5.93
CA ALA A 106 9.58 2.06 -6.52
C ALA A 106 9.41 3.45 -5.87
N GLY A 107 9.27 3.48 -4.54
CA GLY A 107 9.09 4.70 -3.76
C GLY A 107 7.66 5.21 -3.68
N GLY A 108 6.74 4.61 -4.43
CA GLY A 108 5.30 4.88 -4.29
C GLY A 108 4.81 6.30 -4.60
N ASN A 109 5.65 7.17 -5.15
CA ASN A 109 5.34 8.59 -5.39
C ASN A 109 4.60 8.81 -6.73
N HIS A 110 3.62 7.98 -7.01
CA HIS A 110 2.87 8.04 -8.27
C HIS A 110 1.40 8.36 -7.99
N VAL A 111 0.82 9.14 -8.87
CA VAL A 111 -0.56 9.63 -8.74
C VAL A 111 -1.55 8.47 -8.74
N TRP A 112 -1.42 7.59 -9.73
CA TRP A 112 -2.19 6.36 -9.88
C TRP A 112 -1.27 5.26 -10.37
N THR A 113 -1.36 4.08 -9.75
CA THR A 113 -0.61 2.91 -10.17
C THR A 113 -1.53 1.70 -10.21
N LYS A 114 -1.40 0.87 -11.22
CA LYS A 114 -2.05 -0.42 -11.34
C LYS A 114 -1.02 -1.53 -11.20
N TYR A 115 -1.27 -2.47 -10.33
CA TYR A 115 -0.47 -3.67 -10.16
C TYR A 115 -1.28 -4.88 -10.59
N THR A 116 -0.79 -5.63 -11.57
CA THR A 116 -1.35 -6.92 -11.97
C THR A 116 -0.62 -8.00 -11.18
N THR A 117 -1.34 -8.78 -10.40
CA THR A 117 -0.75 -9.64 -9.37
C THR A 117 -0.43 -11.05 -9.88
N GLY A 118 -1.11 -11.51 -10.92
CA GLY A 118 -1.01 -12.88 -11.40
C GLY A 118 -1.84 -13.90 -10.61
N PHE A 119 -2.54 -13.47 -9.55
CA PHE A 119 -3.54 -14.29 -8.87
C PHE A 119 -4.87 -14.24 -9.64
N ASP A 120 -5.63 -15.32 -9.61
CA ASP A 120 -6.94 -15.46 -10.28
C ASP A 120 -8.04 -15.52 -9.20
N THR A 121 -8.31 -14.39 -8.60
CA THR A 121 -9.30 -14.25 -7.51
C THR A 121 -10.64 -13.74 -8.00
N GLY A 122 -10.69 -13.19 -9.20
CA GLY A 122 -11.85 -12.53 -9.79
C GLY A 122 -12.16 -11.18 -9.16
N ARG A 123 -11.26 -10.60 -8.35
CA ARG A 123 -11.48 -9.36 -7.59
C ARG A 123 -10.39 -8.34 -7.83
N LYS A 124 -10.77 -7.06 -7.70
CA LYS A 124 -9.87 -5.91 -7.84
C LYS A 124 -10.01 -4.95 -6.67
N ALA A 125 -8.89 -4.42 -6.21
CA ALA A 125 -8.86 -3.47 -5.11
C ALA A 125 -8.34 -2.10 -5.53
N LEU A 126 -8.82 -1.05 -4.87
CA LEU A 126 -8.23 0.28 -4.87
C LEU A 126 -7.77 0.64 -3.47
N VAL A 127 -6.51 1.01 -3.34
CA VAL A 127 -5.93 1.54 -2.12
C VAL A 127 -5.71 3.04 -2.29
N ILE A 128 -6.44 3.84 -1.54
CA ILE A 128 -6.28 5.29 -1.50
C ILE A 128 -5.45 5.63 -0.26
N GLY A 129 -4.30 6.25 -0.45
CA GLY A 129 -3.48 6.58 0.69
C GLY A 129 -2.11 7.16 0.36
N ASP A 130 -1.44 7.58 1.40
CA ASP A 130 -0.10 8.15 1.35
C ASP A 130 1.00 7.08 1.29
N SER A 131 2.23 7.45 1.65
CA SER A 131 3.38 6.55 1.61
C SER A 131 3.26 5.30 2.49
N PHE A 132 2.38 5.30 3.49
CA PHE A 132 2.11 4.11 4.31
C PHE A 132 1.54 2.95 3.49
N THR A 133 0.86 3.23 2.38
CA THR A 133 0.36 2.19 1.47
C THR A 133 1.49 1.41 0.78
N THR A 134 2.69 1.94 0.76
CA THR A 134 3.83 1.38 0.02
C THR A 134 4.23 0.00 0.54
N ALA A 135 4.31 -0.17 1.87
CA ALA A 135 4.56 -1.48 2.48
C ALA A 135 3.28 -2.35 2.62
N PHE A 136 2.10 -1.73 2.56
CA PHE A 136 0.82 -2.41 2.71
C PHE A 136 0.40 -3.19 1.45
N ILE A 137 0.54 -2.59 0.28
CA ILE A 137 0.06 -3.14 -0.98
C ILE A 137 0.67 -4.52 -1.32
N PRO A 138 1.98 -4.79 -1.14
CA PRO A 138 2.55 -6.09 -1.42
C PRO A 138 1.86 -7.26 -0.71
N TYR A 139 1.42 -7.05 0.55
CA TYR A 139 0.70 -8.07 1.32
C TYR A 139 -0.78 -8.19 0.93
N LEU A 140 -1.34 -7.17 0.29
CA LEU A 140 -2.70 -7.20 -0.22
C LEU A 140 -2.81 -7.95 -1.56
N MET A 141 -1.73 -7.96 -2.35
CA MET A 141 -1.71 -8.51 -3.70
C MET A 141 -2.21 -9.96 -3.83
N PRO A 142 -1.92 -10.90 -2.90
CA PRO A 142 -2.41 -12.28 -3.02
C PRO A 142 -3.93 -12.43 -3.04
N TYR A 143 -4.67 -11.40 -2.66
CA TYR A 143 -6.14 -11.45 -2.54
C TYR A 143 -6.88 -10.82 -3.74
N TYR A 144 -6.15 -10.32 -4.75
CA TYR A 144 -6.72 -9.60 -5.88
C TYR A 144 -5.98 -9.88 -7.19
N ASP A 145 -6.69 -9.86 -8.31
CA ASP A 145 -6.11 -9.92 -9.66
C ASP A 145 -5.37 -8.63 -9.99
N GLU A 146 -5.97 -7.52 -9.57
CA GLU A 146 -5.41 -6.18 -9.75
C GLU A 146 -5.52 -5.39 -8.43
N VAL A 147 -4.46 -4.71 -8.07
CA VAL A 147 -4.46 -3.72 -7.00
C VAL A 147 -4.12 -2.36 -7.60
N HIS A 148 -5.03 -1.42 -7.46
CA HIS A 148 -4.80 -0.03 -7.83
C HIS A 148 -4.40 0.78 -6.62
N ARG A 149 -3.57 1.81 -6.81
CA ARG A 149 -3.19 2.76 -5.79
C ARG A 149 -3.41 4.17 -6.29
N ALA A 150 -4.07 5.00 -5.48
CA ALA A 150 -4.18 6.43 -5.68
C ALA A 150 -3.62 7.17 -4.47
N ASP A 151 -2.69 8.09 -4.71
CA ASP A 151 -2.16 8.95 -3.65
C ASP A 151 -2.88 10.30 -3.67
N PRO A 152 -3.71 10.61 -2.64
CA PRO A 152 -4.53 11.82 -2.64
C PRO A 152 -3.71 13.11 -2.62
N ARG A 153 -2.43 13.06 -2.23
CA ARG A 153 -1.54 14.23 -2.25
C ARG A 153 -1.21 14.69 -3.67
N TYR A 154 -1.23 13.77 -4.62
CA TYR A 154 -0.85 14.00 -6.02
C TYR A 154 -2.02 13.81 -7.00
N TYR A 155 -3.13 13.27 -6.52
CA TYR A 155 -4.27 12.98 -7.38
C TYR A 155 -4.92 14.27 -7.90
N ASN A 156 -5.14 14.30 -9.20
CA ASN A 156 -5.85 15.38 -9.88
C ASN A 156 -6.73 14.79 -11.00
N SER A 157 -8.03 14.89 -10.85
CA SER A 157 -8.99 14.28 -11.76
C SER A 157 -8.83 14.74 -13.23
N ALA A 158 -8.47 16.00 -13.44
CA ALA A 158 -8.26 16.52 -14.79
C ALA A 158 -7.02 15.94 -15.48
N LEU A 159 -6.00 15.53 -14.70
CA LEU A 159 -4.78 14.92 -15.21
C LEU A 159 -4.85 13.39 -15.29
N ASN A 160 -5.73 12.78 -14.48
CA ASN A 160 -5.79 11.32 -14.33
C ASN A 160 -6.92 10.66 -15.10
N GLY A 161 -7.66 11.42 -15.92
CA GLY A 161 -8.69 10.89 -16.80
C GLY A 161 -10.04 10.67 -16.14
N GLY A 162 -10.26 11.18 -14.92
CA GLY A 162 -11.53 11.09 -14.23
C GLY A 162 -11.45 11.26 -12.72
N THR A 163 -12.57 11.28 -12.08
CA THR A 163 -12.70 11.22 -10.63
C THR A 163 -12.42 9.81 -10.11
N VAL A 164 -12.17 9.66 -8.82
CA VAL A 164 -11.97 8.33 -8.22
C VAL A 164 -13.20 7.44 -8.44
N SER A 165 -14.41 8.01 -8.33
CA SER A 165 -15.66 7.26 -8.57
C SER A 165 -15.78 6.77 -10.02
N GLU A 166 -15.40 7.59 -10.98
CA GLU A 166 -15.38 7.19 -12.40
C GLU A 166 -14.36 6.10 -12.66
N LEU A 167 -13.16 6.20 -12.06
CA LEU A 167 -12.11 5.19 -12.21
C LEU A 167 -12.47 3.87 -11.51
N ILE A 168 -13.15 3.91 -10.36
CA ILE A 168 -13.71 2.72 -9.72
C ILE A 168 -14.65 1.99 -10.68
N ALA A 169 -15.56 2.73 -11.31
CA ALA A 169 -16.49 2.15 -12.28
C ALA A 169 -15.80 1.65 -13.56
N GLN A 170 -14.83 2.40 -14.06
CA GLN A 170 -14.08 2.08 -15.28
C GLN A 170 -13.27 0.79 -15.13
N TYR A 171 -12.59 0.63 -14.00
CA TYR A 171 -11.71 -0.53 -13.75
C TYR A 171 -12.44 -1.72 -13.11
N GLY A 172 -13.69 -1.53 -12.68
CA GLY A 172 -14.47 -2.57 -12.02
C GLY A 172 -13.87 -2.93 -10.65
N ILE A 173 -13.59 -1.93 -9.84
CA ILE A 173 -13.03 -2.12 -8.49
C ILE A 173 -14.11 -2.68 -7.57
N ASP A 174 -13.79 -3.75 -6.85
CA ASP A 174 -14.69 -4.41 -5.90
C ASP A 174 -14.53 -3.87 -4.48
N ASP A 175 -13.29 -3.57 -4.07
CA ASP A 175 -12.98 -3.13 -2.72
C ASP A 175 -12.15 -1.86 -2.70
N VAL A 176 -12.47 -0.95 -1.78
CA VAL A 176 -11.72 0.29 -1.56
C VAL A 176 -11.16 0.31 -0.14
N TYR A 177 -9.87 0.52 -0.03
CA TYR A 177 -9.15 0.69 1.23
C TYR A 177 -8.62 2.11 1.35
N ILE A 178 -8.75 2.71 2.53
CA ILE A 178 -8.21 4.04 2.83
C ILE A 178 -7.17 3.88 3.92
N ILE A 179 -5.91 4.15 3.58
CA ILE A 179 -4.75 4.03 4.47
C ILE A 179 -4.01 5.37 4.47
N LEU A 180 -4.12 6.09 5.55
CA LEU A 180 -3.48 7.39 5.73
C LEU A 180 -2.69 7.40 7.04
N SER A 181 -1.54 8.06 7.03
CA SER A 181 -0.84 8.39 8.26
C SER A 181 -1.71 9.28 9.16
N TYR A 182 -1.40 9.29 10.45
CA TYR A 182 -2.13 10.13 11.41
C TYR A 182 -2.08 11.61 11.00
N ASP A 183 -0.91 12.10 10.61
CA ASP A 183 -0.73 13.49 10.21
C ASP A 183 -1.56 13.85 8.98
N ASN A 184 -1.52 13.02 7.95
CA ASN A 184 -2.32 13.23 6.73
C ASN A 184 -3.81 12.97 6.96
N GLY A 185 -4.16 12.06 7.86
CA GLY A 185 -5.57 11.76 8.20
C GLY A 185 -6.24 12.85 9.03
N ILE A 186 -5.47 13.63 9.78
CA ILE A 186 -5.97 14.76 10.60
C ILE A 186 -5.89 16.09 9.84
N ASP A 187 -4.96 16.22 8.89
CA ASP A 187 -4.90 17.41 8.06
C ASP A 187 -6.25 17.61 7.36
N SER A 188 -6.94 18.67 7.76
CA SER A 188 -8.30 18.95 7.30
C SER A 188 -8.38 19.07 5.77
N ASP A 189 -7.34 19.61 5.13
CA ASP A 189 -7.29 19.76 3.68
C ASP A 189 -7.11 18.40 2.98
N MET A 190 -6.24 17.53 3.53
CA MET A 190 -6.03 16.20 2.98
C MET A 190 -7.25 15.31 3.18
N SER A 191 -7.81 15.28 4.39
CA SER A 191 -9.01 14.49 4.71
C SER A 191 -10.21 14.99 3.90
N SER A 192 -10.36 16.31 3.75
CA SER A 192 -11.43 16.91 2.94
C SER A 192 -11.27 16.54 1.47
N LYS A 193 -10.06 16.65 0.91
CA LYS A 193 -9.79 16.24 -0.47
C LYS A 193 -10.06 14.76 -0.69
N THR A 194 -9.59 13.89 0.21
CA THR A 194 -9.83 12.45 0.12
C THR A 194 -11.32 12.12 0.15
N LEU A 195 -12.05 12.72 1.09
CA LEU A 195 -13.50 12.54 1.20
C LEU A 195 -14.25 13.16 0.01
N GLU A 196 -13.85 14.34 -0.43
CA GLU A 196 -14.44 14.99 -1.60
C GLU A 196 -14.27 14.13 -2.86
N TYR A 197 -13.07 13.60 -3.10
CA TYR A 197 -12.82 12.72 -4.25
C TYR A 197 -13.53 11.37 -4.18
N ILE A 198 -13.74 10.84 -2.98
CA ILE A 198 -14.44 9.55 -2.81
C ILE A 198 -15.95 9.71 -2.87
N LEU A 199 -16.50 10.74 -2.22
CA LEU A 199 -17.94 10.88 -2.02
C LEU A 199 -18.64 11.68 -3.12
N TYR A 200 -17.95 12.61 -3.73
CA TYR A 200 -18.58 13.56 -4.67
C TYR A 200 -17.96 13.57 -6.06
N GLY A 201 -16.80 12.96 -6.22
CA GLY A 201 -16.14 12.80 -7.51
C GLY A 201 -15.65 14.11 -8.09
#